data_858b1f3a220f20f296de851a4e052f2c
#
_entry.id   858b1f3a220f20f296de851a4e052f2c
#
_cell.length_a   1.000
_cell.length_b   1.000
_cell.length_c   1.000
_cell.angle_alpha   90.00
_cell.angle_beta   90.00
_cell.angle_gamma   90.00
#
_symmetry.space_group_name_H-M   'P 1'
#
loop_
_entity.id
_entity.type
_entity.pdbx_description
1 polymer ?
#
loop_
_entity_poly.entity_id
_entity_poly.type
_entity_poly.pdbx_seq_one_letter_code
_entity_poly.pdbx_strand_id
1 'polypeptide(L)'
;MGPLTEVRRRLTSMVTESDMPLADGRILHAYDTRADEMTSSSGSPVAVFWLHGSPNVGSPPEPLFAAAEANGLRWVSYDRPGYGGSSPHDGRTVASAAADVAGIADALSIGRFAVLGHSGGGPHALACAALVPERVIAAVSMSAPAPSDADGLDWFAGWSPGIAAENRAAADGRAALKAHWAGAEPEDMSVFFTEADMAALGGSWSWLAGVAGQAMEQGDEGFLEDTLATVQPWGFRPDAIRVPVLIMHGEKDKMVPSAHGEWLTAHCPAAESRTVPDAGHITVLDSAPEALTWLAARVRG
;
A
#
# COMPACT_ATOMS: atom_id res chain seq x y z
N MET A 1 2.84 -34.01 -8.63
CA MET A 1 2.90 -32.53 -8.63
C MET A 1 1.66 -32.07 -9.38
N GLY A 2 0.74 -31.41 -8.69
CA GLY A 2 -0.57 -31.03 -9.25
C GLY A 2 -0.53 -29.65 -9.89
N PRO A 3 -1.59 -29.24 -10.61
CA PRO A 3 -1.66 -27.99 -11.35
C PRO A 3 -1.39 -26.72 -10.50
N LEU A 4 -1.69 -26.76 -9.21
CA LEU A 4 -1.39 -25.65 -8.27
C LEU A 4 0.10 -25.43 -8.03
N THR A 5 0.91 -26.48 -8.09
CA THR A 5 2.38 -26.38 -7.93
C THR A 5 3.02 -25.81 -9.21
N GLU A 6 2.44 -26.10 -10.36
CA GLU A 6 2.90 -25.60 -11.66
C GLU A 6 2.52 -24.11 -11.85
N VAL A 7 1.34 -23.71 -11.39
CA VAL A 7 0.90 -22.30 -11.37
C VAL A 7 1.81 -21.47 -10.44
N ARG A 8 2.09 -21.94 -9.22
CA ARG A 8 3.02 -21.26 -8.31
C ARG A 8 4.43 -21.11 -8.90
N ARG A 9 4.92 -22.14 -9.60
CA ARG A 9 6.25 -22.10 -10.25
C ARG A 9 6.28 -21.14 -11.46
N ARG A 10 5.18 -20.96 -12.17
CA ARG A 10 5.03 -19.93 -13.20
C ARG A 10 4.98 -18.53 -12.62
N LEU A 11 4.26 -18.31 -11.52
CA LEU A 11 4.12 -17.00 -10.87
C LEU A 11 5.46 -16.49 -10.31
N THR A 12 6.26 -17.35 -9.66
CA THR A 12 7.61 -16.99 -9.19
C THR A 12 8.59 -16.70 -10.33
N SER A 13 8.36 -17.21 -11.54
CA SER A 13 9.17 -16.87 -12.72
C SER A 13 8.75 -15.56 -13.41
N MET A 14 7.62 -14.96 -12.99
CA MET A 14 7.09 -13.72 -13.57
C MET A 14 7.52 -12.45 -12.83
N VAL A 15 8.10 -12.56 -11.65
CA VAL A 15 8.57 -11.43 -10.84
C VAL A 15 10.08 -11.37 -10.88
N THR A 16 10.63 -10.25 -11.31
CA THR A 16 12.06 -9.94 -11.23
C THR A 16 12.30 -9.10 -10.00
N GLU A 17 13.26 -9.50 -9.18
CA GLU A 17 13.72 -8.76 -8.01
C GLU A 17 15.05 -8.08 -8.32
N SER A 18 15.26 -6.87 -7.80
CA SER A 18 16.48 -6.11 -8.06
C SER A 18 16.77 -5.14 -6.91
N ASP A 19 18.02 -5.08 -6.51
CA ASP A 19 18.50 -4.08 -5.57
C ASP A 19 18.86 -2.81 -6.32
N MET A 20 18.22 -1.69 -5.97
CA MET A 20 18.36 -0.41 -6.65
C MET A 20 19.07 0.58 -5.75
N PRO A 21 20.33 0.95 -6.08
CA PRO A 21 21.04 1.99 -5.36
C PRO A 21 20.42 3.36 -5.65
N LEU A 22 20.12 4.13 -4.59
CA LEU A 22 19.65 5.49 -4.67
C LEU A 22 20.81 6.49 -4.60
N ALA A 23 20.58 7.73 -5.04
CA ALA A 23 21.56 8.81 -5.02
C ALA A 23 22.03 9.18 -3.61
N ASP A 24 21.23 8.91 -2.57
CA ASP A 24 21.58 9.13 -1.16
C ASP A 24 22.36 7.97 -0.52
N GLY A 25 22.68 6.92 -1.28
CA GLY A 25 23.45 5.76 -0.85
C GLY A 25 22.61 4.62 -0.26
N ARG A 26 21.29 4.79 -0.12
CA ARG A 26 20.39 3.70 0.26
C ARG A 26 20.22 2.71 -0.90
N ILE A 27 19.83 1.49 -0.56
CA ILE A 27 19.40 0.46 -1.51
C ILE A 27 17.92 0.23 -1.27
N LEU A 28 17.13 0.20 -2.35
CA LEU A 28 15.75 -0.28 -2.32
C LEU A 28 15.64 -1.60 -3.05
N HIS A 29 15.08 -2.59 -2.38
CA HIS A 29 14.75 -3.88 -2.98
C HIS A 29 13.42 -3.76 -3.71
N ALA A 30 13.44 -3.90 -5.03
CA ALA A 30 12.30 -3.67 -5.90
C ALA A 30 11.91 -4.93 -6.67
N TYR A 31 10.63 -4.98 -7.02
CA TYR A 31 9.97 -6.06 -7.76
C TYR A 31 9.35 -5.53 -9.03
N ASP A 32 9.41 -6.28 -10.11
CA ASP A 32 8.80 -5.94 -11.40
C ASP A 32 8.21 -7.20 -12.04
N THR A 33 6.91 -7.22 -12.29
CA THR A 33 6.25 -8.27 -13.06
C THR A 33 6.41 -7.98 -14.55
N ARG A 34 7.66 -7.99 -15.05
CA ARG A 34 7.93 -7.67 -16.44
C ARG A 34 7.16 -8.58 -17.37
N ALA A 35 6.48 -7.97 -18.31
CA ALA A 35 5.92 -8.64 -19.46
C ALA A 35 7.01 -8.83 -20.54
N ASP A 36 8.18 -9.35 -20.20
CA ASP A 36 9.25 -9.61 -21.19
C ASP A 36 8.79 -10.62 -22.28
N GLU A 37 7.65 -11.28 -22.09
CA GLU A 37 7.04 -12.22 -23.02
C GLU A 37 5.69 -11.77 -23.60
N MET A 38 5.17 -10.61 -23.18
CA MET A 38 3.93 -10.09 -23.75
C MET A 38 4.21 -9.24 -24.99
N THR A 39 4.54 -9.87 -26.08
CA THR A 39 4.39 -9.29 -27.43
C THR A 39 2.91 -9.18 -27.78
N SER A 40 2.16 -8.38 -27.03
CA SER A 40 0.84 -7.99 -27.46
C SER A 40 0.98 -6.84 -28.46
N SER A 41 0.24 -6.92 -29.55
CA SER A 41 0.13 -5.91 -30.61
C SER A 41 -0.41 -4.56 -30.13
N SER A 42 -0.58 -4.34 -28.81
CA SER A 42 -1.22 -3.19 -28.17
C SER A 42 -0.28 -2.27 -27.36
N GLY A 43 1.05 -2.45 -27.44
CA GLY A 43 2.02 -1.62 -26.71
C GLY A 43 2.49 -2.24 -25.38
N SER A 44 3.51 -1.63 -24.77
CA SER A 44 4.04 -2.09 -23.47
C SER A 44 3.04 -1.81 -22.34
N PRO A 45 2.85 -2.76 -21.38
CA PRO A 45 1.94 -2.56 -20.27
C PRO A 45 2.39 -1.39 -19.39
N VAL A 46 1.42 -0.62 -18.88
CA VAL A 46 1.70 0.51 -18.01
C VAL A 46 2.00 0.03 -16.59
N ALA A 47 3.04 0.59 -15.98
CA ALA A 47 3.40 0.27 -14.63
C ALA A 47 2.39 0.81 -13.61
N VAL A 48 1.99 -0.04 -12.68
CA VAL A 48 1.26 0.32 -11.47
C VAL A 48 2.17 0.03 -10.28
N PHE A 49 2.56 1.06 -9.55
CA PHE A 49 3.30 0.87 -8.31
C PHE A 49 2.35 0.40 -7.20
N TRP A 50 2.62 -0.80 -6.68
CA TRP A 50 1.98 -1.32 -5.49
C TRP A 50 2.70 -0.79 -4.26
N LEU A 51 1.97 -0.02 -3.43
CA LEU A 51 2.43 0.48 -2.14
C LEU A 51 1.82 -0.41 -1.06
N HIS A 52 2.64 -1.27 -0.47
CA HIS A 52 2.21 -2.31 0.46
C HIS A 52 1.66 -1.76 1.78
N GLY A 53 0.82 -2.54 2.47
CA GLY A 53 0.35 -2.26 3.83
C GLY A 53 1.46 -2.39 4.88
N SER A 54 1.11 -2.25 6.15
CA SER A 54 2.03 -2.37 7.28
C SER A 54 1.53 -3.40 8.28
N PRO A 55 2.38 -4.34 8.74
CA PRO A 55 3.71 -4.66 8.20
C PRO A 55 3.62 -5.57 6.98
N ASN A 56 4.27 -5.25 5.88
CA ASN A 56 4.42 -6.15 4.72
C ASN A 56 5.75 -5.88 4.03
N VAL A 57 6.28 -6.88 3.30
CA VAL A 57 7.28 -6.64 2.26
C VAL A 57 6.60 -6.18 0.97
N GLY A 58 7.39 -5.63 0.05
CA GLY A 58 6.90 -5.06 -1.20
C GLY A 58 6.52 -6.05 -2.29
N SER A 59 6.57 -7.35 -2.04
CA SER A 59 6.16 -8.35 -3.05
C SER A 59 4.83 -7.97 -3.71
N PRO A 60 4.72 -8.01 -5.05
CA PRO A 60 3.50 -7.60 -5.75
C PRO A 60 2.31 -8.51 -5.41
N PRO A 61 1.06 -7.99 -5.48
CA PRO A 61 -0.13 -8.72 -5.08
C PRO A 61 -0.49 -9.84 -6.07
N GLU A 62 0.03 -11.05 -5.84
CA GLU A 62 -0.22 -12.24 -6.70
C GLU A 62 -1.70 -12.45 -7.05
N PRO A 63 -2.66 -12.28 -6.12
CA PRO A 63 -4.07 -12.47 -6.44
C PRO A 63 -4.60 -11.53 -7.54
N LEU A 64 -3.90 -10.41 -7.79
CA LEU A 64 -4.29 -9.40 -8.77
C LEU A 64 -3.53 -9.48 -10.10
N PHE A 65 -2.62 -10.42 -10.30
CA PHE A 65 -1.81 -10.51 -11.52
C PHE A 65 -2.66 -10.66 -12.76
N ALA A 66 -3.61 -11.59 -12.76
CA ALA A 66 -4.51 -11.81 -13.90
C ALA A 66 -5.37 -10.58 -14.23
N ALA A 67 -5.83 -9.86 -13.19
CA ALA A 67 -6.62 -8.65 -13.38
C ALA A 67 -5.78 -7.50 -13.93
N ALA A 68 -4.53 -7.35 -13.51
CA ALA A 68 -3.60 -6.36 -14.06
C ALA A 68 -3.29 -6.65 -15.52
N GLU A 69 -2.96 -7.89 -15.85
CA GLU A 69 -2.68 -8.34 -17.22
C GLU A 69 -3.87 -8.07 -18.15
N ALA A 70 -5.09 -8.44 -17.75
CA ALA A 70 -6.32 -8.21 -18.52
C ALA A 70 -6.57 -6.73 -18.80
N ASN A 71 -6.02 -5.84 -17.98
CA ASN A 71 -6.11 -4.39 -18.12
C ASN A 71 -4.92 -3.75 -18.84
N GLY A 72 -3.92 -4.52 -19.29
CA GLY A 72 -2.69 -4.02 -19.90
C GLY A 72 -1.79 -3.28 -18.90
N LEU A 73 -1.83 -3.70 -17.65
CA LEU A 73 -1.04 -3.15 -16.54
C LEU A 73 -0.01 -4.19 -16.07
N ARG A 74 1.10 -3.71 -15.51
CA ARG A 74 2.09 -4.53 -14.80
C ARG A 74 2.37 -3.95 -13.44
N TRP A 75 2.77 -4.81 -12.51
CA TRP A 75 3.14 -4.37 -11.18
C TRP A 75 4.61 -4.00 -11.10
N VAL A 76 4.87 -2.91 -10.40
CA VAL A 76 6.17 -2.55 -9.85
C VAL A 76 5.96 -2.28 -8.37
N SER A 77 6.88 -2.70 -7.52
CA SER A 77 6.78 -2.48 -6.09
C SER A 77 8.15 -2.50 -5.45
N TYR A 78 8.22 -2.24 -4.16
CA TYR A 78 9.47 -2.28 -3.41
C TYR A 78 9.20 -2.47 -1.93
N ASP A 79 10.17 -3.02 -1.23
CA ASP A 79 10.18 -3.03 0.22
C ASP A 79 10.40 -1.58 0.69
N ARG A 80 9.44 -1.01 1.45
CA ARG A 80 9.71 0.31 2.06
C ARG A 80 10.93 0.23 2.97
N PRO A 81 11.68 1.36 3.16
CA PRO A 81 12.86 1.39 4.00
C PRO A 81 12.65 0.75 5.36
N GLY A 82 13.56 -0.16 5.73
CA GLY A 82 13.51 -0.93 6.96
C GLY A 82 12.77 -2.28 6.87
N TYR A 83 12.19 -2.61 5.71
CA TYR A 83 11.63 -3.94 5.43
C TYR A 83 12.50 -4.70 4.44
N GLY A 84 12.45 -6.03 4.52
CA GLY A 84 13.01 -6.95 3.53
C GLY A 84 14.44 -6.63 3.13
N GLY A 85 14.66 -6.43 1.83
CA GLY A 85 15.98 -6.10 1.26
C GLY A 85 16.35 -4.63 1.26
N SER A 86 15.45 -3.72 1.68
CA SER A 86 15.68 -2.29 1.62
C SER A 86 16.43 -1.73 2.82
N SER A 87 17.36 -0.79 2.56
CA SER A 87 18.09 -0.06 3.59
C SER A 87 17.14 0.68 4.54
N PRO A 88 17.45 0.79 5.83
CA PRO A 88 16.71 1.65 6.76
C PRO A 88 16.73 3.13 6.32
N HIS A 89 15.71 3.87 6.75
CA HIS A 89 15.62 5.31 6.58
C HIS A 89 14.90 5.89 7.80
N ASP A 90 15.66 6.15 8.85
CA ASP A 90 15.13 6.63 10.12
C ASP A 90 14.49 8.02 9.96
N GLY A 91 13.32 8.18 10.56
CA GLY A 91 12.57 9.43 10.52
C GLY A 91 11.96 9.75 9.17
N ARG A 92 11.80 8.76 8.29
CA ARG A 92 11.04 8.93 7.05
C ARG A 92 9.60 9.34 7.34
N THR A 93 9.04 10.10 6.44
CA THR A 93 7.63 10.50 6.47
C THR A 93 6.86 9.79 5.36
N VAL A 94 5.54 9.93 5.35
CA VAL A 94 4.72 9.45 4.24
C VAL A 94 5.18 10.06 2.90
N ALA A 95 5.60 11.33 2.89
CA ALA A 95 6.11 12.01 1.71
C ALA A 95 7.38 11.37 1.11
N SER A 96 8.19 10.70 1.94
CA SER A 96 9.44 10.08 1.49
C SER A 96 9.23 9.05 0.36
N ALA A 97 8.07 8.39 0.33
CA ALA A 97 7.73 7.41 -0.69
C ALA A 97 7.74 7.98 -2.12
N ALA A 98 7.44 9.26 -2.28
CA ALA A 98 7.43 9.88 -3.61
C ALA A 98 8.82 9.90 -4.26
N ALA A 99 9.87 10.18 -3.47
CA ALA A 99 11.25 10.14 -3.95
C ALA A 99 11.73 8.70 -4.20
N ASP A 100 11.37 7.77 -3.31
CA ASP A 100 11.71 6.35 -3.47
C ASP A 100 11.10 5.77 -4.76
N VAL A 101 9.79 5.99 -4.99
CA VAL A 101 9.07 5.56 -6.19
C VAL A 101 9.65 6.22 -7.46
N ALA A 102 9.95 7.52 -7.42
CA ALA A 102 10.57 8.22 -8.54
C ALA A 102 11.95 7.65 -8.89
N GLY A 103 12.78 7.37 -7.87
CA GLY A 103 14.10 6.75 -8.05
C GLY A 103 14.03 5.36 -8.69
N ILE A 104 13.09 4.51 -8.25
CA ILE A 104 12.84 3.20 -8.87
C ILE A 104 12.34 3.36 -10.31
N ALA A 105 11.41 4.28 -10.54
CA ALA A 105 10.88 4.55 -11.87
C ALA A 105 11.99 5.00 -12.85
N ASP A 106 12.93 5.84 -12.39
CA ASP A 106 14.08 6.26 -13.18
C ASP A 106 15.02 5.10 -13.50
N ALA A 107 15.34 4.26 -12.49
CA ALA A 107 16.18 3.08 -12.68
C ALA A 107 15.58 2.08 -13.68
N LEU A 108 14.25 1.95 -13.70
CA LEU A 108 13.50 1.09 -14.61
C LEU A 108 13.12 1.78 -15.95
N SER A 109 13.53 3.05 -16.15
CA SER A 109 13.18 3.84 -17.34
C SER A 109 11.66 3.98 -17.54
N ILE A 110 10.90 4.07 -16.45
CA ILE A 110 9.45 4.27 -16.45
C ILE A 110 9.17 5.78 -16.43
N GLY A 111 8.64 6.33 -17.52
CA GLY A 111 8.33 7.76 -17.62
C GLY A 111 7.12 8.17 -16.79
N ARG A 112 5.98 7.51 -17.00
CA ARG A 112 4.73 7.75 -16.26
C ARG A 112 4.15 6.43 -15.78
N PHE A 113 3.48 6.47 -14.65
CA PHE A 113 2.96 5.29 -13.97
C PHE A 113 1.67 5.61 -13.19
N ALA A 114 0.94 4.60 -12.82
CA ALA A 114 -0.13 4.69 -11.83
C ALA A 114 0.38 4.19 -10.47
N VAL A 115 -0.33 4.53 -9.40
CA VAL A 115 -0.03 4.04 -8.05
C VAL A 115 -1.28 3.44 -7.41
N LEU A 116 -1.12 2.36 -6.64
CA LEU A 116 -2.18 1.75 -5.86
C LEU A 116 -1.60 1.36 -4.49
N GLY A 117 -2.21 1.85 -3.42
CA GLY A 117 -1.82 1.52 -2.05
C GLY A 117 -2.99 0.97 -1.24
N HIS A 118 -2.70 0.01 -0.36
CA HIS A 118 -3.66 -0.56 0.57
C HIS A 118 -3.21 -0.31 2.01
N SER A 119 -4.15 -0.01 2.92
CA SER A 119 -3.86 0.20 4.33
C SER A 119 -2.79 1.29 4.52
N GLY A 120 -1.72 1.02 5.27
CA GLY A 120 -0.56 1.91 5.39
C GLY A 120 0.10 2.31 4.07
N GLY A 121 -0.15 1.60 2.96
CA GLY A 121 0.31 1.98 1.63
C GLY A 121 -0.50 3.07 0.95
N GLY A 122 -1.76 3.27 1.37
CA GLY A 122 -2.65 4.26 0.77
C GLY A 122 -2.14 5.70 0.90
N PRO A 123 -1.71 6.17 2.09
CA PRO A 123 -1.06 7.47 2.25
C PRO A 123 0.16 7.66 1.34
N HIS A 124 0.98 6.62 1.17
CA HIS A 124 2.15 6.66 0.30
C HIS A 124 1.76 6.81 -1.19
N ALA A 125 0.64 6.19 -1.63
CA ALA A 125 0.10 6.40 -2.98
C ALA A 125 -0.36 7.86 -3.18
N LEU A 126 -1.01 8.45 -2.17
CA LEU A 126 -1.39 9.86 -2.17
C LEU A 126 -0.18 10.79 -2.16
N ALA A 127 0.91 10.43 -1.46
CA ALA A 127 2.17 11.18 -1.49
C ALA A 127 2.74 11.25 -2.91
N CYS A 128 2.79 10.13 -3.62
CA CYS A 128 3.23 10.11 -5.03
C CYS A 128 2.36 11.02 -5.90
N ALA A 129 1.03 10.96 -5.74
CA ALA A 129 0.09 11.79 -6.48
C ALA A 129 0.24 13.29 -6.20
N ALA A 130 0.65 13.65 -4.97
CA ALA A 130 0.84 15.05 -4.57
C ALA A 130 2.19 15.62 -5.01
N LEU A 131 3.27 14.82 -4.90
CA LEU A 131 4.64 15.32 -4.96
C LEU A 131 5.35 15.06 -6.28
N VAL A 132 4.89 14.07 -7.08
CA VAL A 132 5.39 13.80 -8.43
C VAL A 132 4.24 13.70 -9.45
N PRO A 133 3.34 14.71 -9.50
CA PRO A 133 2.11 14.66 -10.31
C PRO A 133 2.38 14.59 -11.81
N GLU A 134 3.54 15.02 -12.28
CA GLU A 134 3.95 14.91 -13.69
C GLU A 134 4.25 13.46 -14.11
N ARG A 135 4.56 12.60 -13.15
CA ARG A 135 4.87 11.18 -13.34
C ARG A 135 3.66 10.29 -13.07
N VAL A 136 2.81 10.67 -12.10
CA VAL A 136 1.63 9.89 -11.69
C VAL A 136 0.46 10.17 -12.63
N ILE A 137 -0.06 9.11 -13.27
CA ILE A 137 -1.23 9.19 -14.15
C ILE A 137 -2.52 9.26 -13.32
N ALA A 138 -2.63 8.38 -12.35
CA ALA A 138 -3.75 8.30 -11.40
C ALA A 138 -3.32 7.51 -10.15
N ALA A 139 -4.04 7.70 -9.05
CA ALA A 139 -3.77 7.04 -7.78
C ALA A 139 -5.01 6.32 -7.25
N VAL A 140 -4.80 5.17 -6.59
CA VAL A 140 -5.82 4.47 -5.81
C VAL A 140 -5.33 4.34 -4.37
N SER A 141 -6.20 4.68 -3.43
CA SER A 141 -5.96 4.50 -1.99
C SER A 141 -7.08 3.67 -1.40
N MET A 142 -6.74 2.47 -0.88
CA MET A 142 -7.72 1.51 -0.37
C MET A 142 -7.57 1.34 1.14
N SER A 143 -8.66 1.47 1.90
CA SER A 143 -8.71 1.27 3.36
C SER A 143 -7.56 1.96 4.10
N ALA A 144 -7.33 3.23 3.77
CA ALA A 144 -6.20 4.02 4.23
C ALA A 144 -6.58 4.96 5.38
N PRO A 145 -5.69 5.20 6.36
CA PRO A 145 -5.88 6.29 7.32
C PRO A 145 -5.81 7.65 6.63
N ALA A 146 -6.46 8.65 7.24
CA ALA A 146 -6.26 10.06 6.94
C ALA A 146 -5.04 10.62 7.72
N PRO A 147 -4.54 11.83 7.40
CA PRO A 147 -3.52 12.48 8.21
C PRO A 147 -3.93 12.60 9.68
N SER A 148 -2.99 12.44 10.60
CA SER A 148 -3.29 12.52 12.04
C SER A 148 -3.72 13.92 12.50
N ASP A 149 -3.37 14.94 11.72
CA ASP A 149 -3.78 16.34 11.88
C ASP A 149 -4.99 16.74 11.02
N ALA A 150 -5.78 15.76 10.57
CA ALA A 150 -6.97 15.96 9.74
C ALA A 150 -8.01 16.82 10.47
N ASP A 151 -8.22 18.06 9.98
CA ASP A 151 -9.16 18.99 10.58
C ASP A 151 -10.60 18.47 10.47
N GLY A 152 -11.32 18.50 11.59
CA GLY A 152 -12.70 18.03 11.70
C GLY A 152 -12.88 16.51 11.78
N LEU A 153 -11.81 15.71 11.75
CA LEU A 153 -11.84 14.27 12.01
C LEU A 153 -11.41 13.97 13.45
N ASP A 154 -12.26 13.29 14.22
CA ASP A 154 -11.76 12.62 15.42
C ASP A 154 -10.95 11.39 14.99
N TRP A 155 -9.64 11.60 14.81
CA TRP A 155 -8.74 10.62 14.20
C TRP A 155 -8.69 9.30 14.96
N PHE A 156 -8.91 9.33 16.27
CA PHE A 156 -8.88 8.13 17.11
C PHE A 156 -10.25 7.45 17.26
N ALA A 157 -11.31 8.04 16.75
CA ALA A 157 -12.64 7.44 16.83
C ALA A 157 -12.78 6.22 15.92
N GLY A 158 -13.36 5.15 16.47
CA GLY A 158 -13.65 3.93 15.69
C GLY A 158 -12.50 2.94 15.55
N TRP A 159 -11.26 3.28 15.90
CA TRP A 159 -10.17 2.32 15.96
C TRP A 159 -10.42 1.29 17.09
N SER A 160 -9.92 0.07 16.91
CA SER A 160 -9.89 -0.87 18.01
C SER A 160 -9.06 -0.30 19.19
N PRO A 161 -9.36 -0.69 20.45
CA PRO A 161 -8.62 -0.16 21.60
C PRO A 161 -7.11 -0.35 21.50
N GLY A 162 -6.64 -1.49 20.99
CA GLY A 162 -5.21 -1.78 20.84
C GLY A 162 -4.56 -0.89 19.80
N ILE A 163 -5.15 -0.78 18.59
CA ILE A 163 -4.64 0.10 17.53
C ILE A 163 -4.66 1.57 17.97
N ALA A 164 -5.73 2.01 18.67
CA ALA A 164 -5.79 3.37 19.18
C ALA A 164 -4.70 3.64 20.23
N ALA A 165 -4.38 2.67 21.10
CA ALA A 165 -3.31 2.78 22.08
C ALA A 165 -1.92 2.81 21.42
N GLU A 166 -1.69 1.96 20.42
CA GLU A 166 -0.46 1.93 19.61
C GLU A 166 -0.24 3.28 18.92
N ASN A 167 -1.26 3.80 18.23
CA ASN A 167 -1.16 5.07 17.52
C ASN A 167 -0.94 6.26 18.49
N ARG A 168 -1.51 6.23 19.72
CA ARG A 168 -1.20 7.25 20.73
C ARG A 168 0.24 7.16 21.21
N ALA A 169 0.72 5.94 21.47
CA ALA A 169 2.12 5.73 21.83
C ALA A 169 3.07 6.17 20.71
N ALA A 170 2.70 5.94 19.46
CA ALA A 170 3.46 6.43 18.29
C ALA A 170 3.47 7.96 18.23
N ALA A 171 2.35 8.63 18.53
CA ALA A 171 2.28 10.09 18.59
C ALA A 171 3.18 10.68 19.70
N ASP A 172 3.38 9.95 20.80
CA ASP A 172 4.33 10.29 21.86
C ASP A 172 5.80 9.98 21.49
N GLY A 173 6.03 9.31 20.36
CA GLY A 173 7.32 9.08 19.74
C GLY A 173 7.87 7.66 19.88
N ARG A 174 9.02 7.43 19.24
CA ARG A 174 9.68 6.11 19.11
C ARG A 174 9.84 5.35 20.43
N ALA A 175 10.30 6.03 21.47
CA ALA A 175 10.53 5.38 22.77
C ALA A 175 9.22 4.90 23.43
N ALA A 176 8.16 5.69 23.31
CA ALA A 176 6.85 5.35 23.82
C ALA A 176 6.23 4.18 23.04
N LEU A 177 6.34 4.19 21.72
CA LEU A 177 5.86 3.09 20.87
C LEU A 177 6.58 1.77 21.19
N LYS A 178 7.92 1.78 21.28
CA LYS A 178 8.69 0.58 21.68
C LYS A 178 8.31 0.08 23.08
N ALA A 179 8.08 0.97 24.03
CA ALA A 179 7.64 0.60 25.38
C ALA A 179 6.21 0.00 25.36
N HIS A 180 5.33 0.56 24.52
CA HIS A 180 3.99 0.01 24.31
C HIS A 180 4.05 -1.43 23.78
N TRP A 181 4.81 -1.69 22.72
CA TRP A 181 4.95 -3.03 22.14
C TRP A 181 5.58 -4.04 23.10
N ALA A 182 6.57 -3.59 23.89
CA ALA A 182 7.21 -4.46 24.89
C ALA A 182 6.25 -4.91 26.02
N GLY A 183 5.19 -4.16 26.26
CA GLY A 183 4.16 -4.47 27.27
C GLY A 183 2.84 -4.97 26.69
N ALA A 184 2.71 -5.06 25.36
CA ALA A 184 1.48 -5.46 24.72
C ALA A 184 1.22 -6.97 24.86
N GLU A 185 0.00 -7.33 25.21
CA GLU A 185 -0.46 -8.72 25.16
C GLU A 185 -1.05 -9.03 23.79
N PRO A 186 -0.93 -10.27 23.30
CA PRO A 186 -1.55 -10.66 22.05
C PRO A 186 -3.07 -10.44 22.07
N GLU A 187 -3.58 -9.72 21.07
CA GLU A 187 -5.02 -9.53 20.91
C GLU A 187 -5.63 -10.57 19.96
N ASP A 188 -6.90 -10.86 20.16
CA ASP A 188 -7.65 -11.73 19.25
C ASP A 188 -7.81 -11.02 17.87
N MET A 189 -7.46 -11.70 16.80
CA MET A 189 -7.55 -11.17 15.44
C MET A 189 -8.97 -10.73 15.04
N SER A 190 -10.01 -11.28 15.69
CA SER A 190 -11.41 -10.87 15.46
C SER A 190 -11.73 -9.44 15.89
N VAL A 191 -10.86 -8.84 16.73
CA VAL A 191 -10.92 -7.41 17.10
C VAL A 191 -10.61 -6.53 15.88
N PHE A 192 -9.67 -6.98 15.04
CA PHE A 192 -9.15 -6.23 13.88
C PHE A 192 -9.86 -6.56 12.58
N PHE A 193 -10.37 -7.79 12.45
CA PHE A 193 -10.91 -8.33 11.19
C PHE A 193 -12.34 -8.80 11.37
N THR A 194 -13.12 -8.69 10.29
CA THR A 194 -14.42 -9.33 10.19
C THR A 194 -14.26 -10.85 9.97
N GLU A 195 -15.32 -11.62 10.15
CA GLU A 195 -15.31 -13.05 9.80
C GLU A 195 -14.97 -13.27 8.31
N ALA A 196 -15.44 -12.37 7.43
CA ALA A 196 -15.14 -12.42 6.01
C ALA A 196 -13.65 -12.13 5.74
N ASP A 197 -13.04 -11.16 6.45
CA ASP A 197 -11.60 -10.88 6.35
C ASP A 197 -10.77 -12.09 6.81
N MET A 198 -11.16 -12.72 7.92
CA MET A 198 -10.47 -13.90 8.44
C MET A 198 -10.56 -15.07 7.45
N ALA A 199 -11.71 -15.27 6.82
CA ALA A 199 -11.87 -16.26 5.77
C ALA A 199 -11.02 -15.95 4.53
N ALA A 200 -10.96 -14.69 4.13
CA ALA A 200 -10.13 -14.23 3.02
C ALA A 200 -8.63 -14.41 3.29
N LEU A 201 -8.15 -14.09 4.50
CA LEU A 201 -6.76 -14.34 4.94
C LEU A 201 -6.39 -15.82 4.95
N GLY A 202 -7.36 -16.71 5.23
CA GLY A 202 -7.17 -18.16 5.11
C GLY A 202 -7.34 -18.71 3.69
N GLY A 203 -7.77 -17.90 2.73
CA GLY A 203 -8.14 -18.28 1.37
C GLY A 203 -7.56 -17.39 0.29
N SER A 204 -8.42 -16.57 -0.35
CA SER A 204 -8.06 -15.74 -1.53
C SER A 204 -6.92 -14.76 -1.27
N TRP A 205 -6.78 -14.27 -0.04
CA TRP A 205 -5.77 -13.31 0.37
C TRP A 205 -4.72 -13.91 1.32
N SER A 206 -4.54 -15.24 1.33
CA SER A 206 -3.51 -15.90 2.14
C SER A 206 -2.08 -15.44 1.83
N TRP A 207 -1.85 -14.88 0.65
CA TRP A 207 -0.62 -14.20 0.26
C TRP A 207 -0.22 -13.11 1.27
N LEU A 208 -1.19 -12.34 1.83
CA LEU A 208 -0.92 -11.29 2.82
C LEU A 208 -0.23 -11.81 4.08
N ALA A 209 -0.63 -13.00 4.56
CA ALA A 209 0.03 -13.61 5.73
C ALA A 209 1.51 -13.91 5.46
N GLY A 210 1.83 -14.32 4.22
CA GLY A 210 3.21 -14.57 3.79
C GLY A 210 4.05 -13.30 3.79
N VAL A 211 3.57 -12.23 3.16
CA VAL A 211 4.33 -10.97 3.05
C VAL A 211 4.42 -10.24 4.39
N ALA A 212 3.42 -10.38 5.28
CA ALA A 212 3.48 -9.86 6.64
C ALA A 212 4.50 -10.63 7.50
N GLY A 213 4.53 -11.96 7.38
CA GLY A 213 5.54 -12.78 8.07
C GLY A 213 6.96 -12.40 7.67
N GLN A 214 7.23 -12.31 6.36
CA GLN A 214 8.53 -11.90 5.84
C GLN A 214 8.96 -10.50 6.33
N ALA A 215 8.01 -9.58 6.45
CA ALA A 215 8.30 -8.22 6.91
C ALA A 215 8.87 -8.16 8.32
N MET A 216 8.58 -9.16 9.17
CA MET A 216 9.01 -9.22 10.57
C MET A 216 10.24 -10.11 10.79
N GLU A 217 10.73 -10.81 9.75
CA GLU A 217 11.88 -11.74 9.88
C GLU A 217 13.18 -11.03 10.30
N GLN A 218 13.34 -9.76 9.94
CA GLN A 218 14.55 -8.97 10.23
C GLN A 218 14.34 -7.98 11.40
N GLY A 219 13.23 -8.09 12.11
CA GLY A 219 12.88 -7.20 13.21
C GLY A 219 11.70 -6.27 12.88
N ASP A 220 11.45 -5.32 13.75
CA ASP A 220 10.27 -4.46 13.73
C ASP A 220 10.53 -3.01 13.25
N GLU A 221 11.77 -2.68 12.88
CA GLU A 221 12.14 -1.29 12.55
C GLU A 221 11.36 -0.72 11.36
N GLY A 222 11.08 -1.52 10.33
CA GLY A 222 10.24 -1.08 9.20
C GLY A 222 8.81 -0.75 9.64
N PHE A 223 8.22 -1.59 10.50
CA PHE A 223 6.89 -1.38 11.05
C PHE A 223 6.86 -0.18 12.03
N LEU A 224 7.90 -0.03 12.84
CA LEU A 224 8.09 1.12 13.72
C LEU A 224 8.08 2.44 12.94
N GLU A 225 8.86 2.53 11.86
CA GLU A 225 8.91 3.73 11.03
C GLU A 225 7.59 4.01 10.32
N ASP A 226 6.89 2.99 9.84
CA ASP A 226 5.56 3.16 9.24
C ASP A 226 4.55 3.70 10.25
N THR A 227 4.52 3.13 11.46
CA THR A 227 3.60 3.55 12.51
C THR A 227 3.88 5.00 12.94
N LEU A 228 5.16 5.37 13.10
CA LEU A 228 5.55 6.75 13.38
C LEU A 228 5.16 7.70 12.24
N ALA A 229 5.45 7.33 10.98
CA ALA A 229 5.12 8.16 9.82
C ALA A 229 3.62 8.41 9.67
N THR A 230 2.79 7.43 10.05
CA THR A 230 1.32 7.53 9.95
C THR A 230 0.75 8.60 10.88
N VAL A 231 1.29 8.73 12.09
CA VAL A 231 0.80 9.67 13.13
C VAL A 231 1.51 11.01 13.13
N GLN A 232 2.52 11.19 12.30
CA GLN A 232 3.23 12.47 12.12
C GLN A 232 2.70 13.24 10.90
N PRO A 233 3.04 14.52 10.74
CA PRO A 233 2.72 15.27 9.52
C PRO A 233 3.24 14.53 8.27
N TRP A 234 2.35 14.27 7.31
CA TRP A 234 2.68 13.48 6.13
C TRP A 234 3.72 14.12 5.20
N GLY A 235 3.97 15.45 5.33
CA GLY A 235 4.88 16.20 4.46
C GLY A 235 4.23 16.70 3.17
N PHE A 236 2.94 16.48 2.99
CA PHE A 236 2.10 17.04 1.93
C PHE A 236 0.65 17.16 2.41
N ARG A 237 -0.19 17.82 1.62
CA ARG A 237 -1.62 17.98 1.92
C ARG A 237 -2.46 17.30 0.83
N PRO A 238 -3.50 16.51 1.18
CA PRO A 238 -4.40 15.88 0.20
C PRO A 238 -5.10 16.89 -0.72
N ASP A 239 -5.39 18.10 -0.22
CA ASP A 239 -6.01 19.18 -1.00
C ASP A 239 -5.11 19.76 -2.11
N ALA A 240 -3.81 19.41 -2.11
CA ALA A 240 -2.87 19.76 -3.19
C ALA A 240 -2.89 18.80 -4.38
N ILE A 241 -3.49 17.61 -4.24
CA ILE A 241 -3.52 16.58 -5.29
C ILE A 241 -4.40 17.04 -6.45
N ARG A 242 -3.89 16.90 -7.68
CA ARG A 242 -4.59 17.30 -8.92
C ARG A 242 -4.76 16.16 -9.92
N VAL A 243 -4.00 15.08 -9.78
CA VAL A 243 -4.19 13.88 -10.60
C VAL A 243 -5.44 13.12 -10.14
N PRO A 244 -6.12 12.37 -11.02
CA PRO A 244 -7.27 11.57 -10.61
C PRO A 244 -6.94 10.63 -9.46
N VAL A 245 -7.81 10.58 -8.44
CA VAL A 245 -7.68 9.69 -7.28
C VAL A 245 -8.95 8.88 -7.12
N LEU A 246 -8.82 7.60 -6.80
CA LEU A 246 -9.91 6.76 -6.33
C LEU A 246 -9.65 6.39 -4.87
N ILE A 247 -10.55 6.81 -3.98
CA ILE A 247 -10.56 6.40 -2.58
C ILE A 247 -11.55 5.23 -2.44
N MET A 248 -11.07 4.08 -2.01
CA MET A 248 -11.91 2.91 -1.73
C MET A 248 -11.84 2.54 -0.26
N HIS A 249 -12.96 2.21 0.34
CA HIS A 249 -12.99 1.82 1.75
C HIS A 249 -14.04 0.76 2.01
N GLY A 250 -13.71 -0.25 2.83
CA GLY A 250 -14.68 -1.24 3.30
C GLY A 250 -15.62 -0.64 4.36
N GLU A 251 -16.93 -0.80 4.18
CA GLU A 251 -17.93 -0.27 5.12
C GLU A 251 -17.75 -0.84 6.55
N LYS A 252 -17.29 -2.09 6.66
CA LYS A 252 -17.10 -2.82 7.92
C LYS A 252 -15.63 -2.92 8.34
N ASP A 253 -14.78 -2.04 7.84
CA ASP A 253 -13.37 -2.03 8.18
C ASP A 253 -13.15 -1.74 9.68
N LYS A 254 -12.57 -2.71 10.39
CA LYS A 254 -12.26 -2.62 11.82
C LYS A 254 -10.83 -2.17 12.10
N MET A 255 -9.95 -2.26 11.08
CA MET A 255 -8.55 -1.85 11.19
C MET A 255 -8.39 -0.34 11.01
N VAL A 256 -9.03 0.21 9.97
CA VAL A 256 -9.05 1.64 9.68
C VAL A 256 -10.51 2.06 9.53
N PRO A 257 -11.05 2.90 10.42
CA PRO A 257 -12.45 3.32 10.35
C PRO A 257 -12.78 4.01 9.03
N SER A 258 -13.95 3.74 8.44
CA SER A 258 -14.37 4.30 7.14
C SER A 258 -14.41 5.84 7.11
N ALA A 259 -14.58 6.48 8.28
CA ALA A 259 -14.51 7.94 8.43
C ALA A 259 -13.20 8.54 7.89
N HIS A 260 -12.09 7.80 7.92
CA HIS A 260 -10.82 8.23 7.31
C HIS A 260 -10.93 8.32 5.78
N GLY A 261 -11.52 7.33 5.13
CA GLY A 261 -11.77 7.35 3.68
C GLY A 261 -12.75 8.45 3.27
N GLU A 262 -13.77 8.68 4.07
CA GLU A 262 -14.74 9.77 3.87
C GLU A 262 -14.05 11.13 3.96
N TRP A 263 -13.21 11.33 4.97
CA TRP A 263 -12.43 12.54 5.13
C TRP A 263 -11.47 12.77 3.95
N LEU A 264 -10.73 11.76 3.54
CA LEU A 264 -9.82 11.82 2.38
C LEU A 264 -10.58 12.21 1.11
N THR A 265 -11.77 11.64 0.89
CA THR A 265 -12.62 11.97 -0.25
C THR A 265 -13.05 13.44 -0.23
N ALA A 266 -13.45 13.93 0.94
CA ALA A 266 -13.92 15.32 1.10
C ALA A 266 -12.77 16.35 0.93
N HIS A 267 -11.54 15.98 1.23
CA HIS A 267 -10.37 16.87 1.26
C HIS A 267 -9.38 16.67 0.10
N CYS A 268 -9.64 15.72 -0.81
CA CYS A 268 -8.89 15.57 -2.05
C CYS A 268 -9.77 15.98 -3.24
N PRO A 269 -9.56 17.17 -3.85
CA PRO A 269 -10.47 17.73 -4.88
C PRO A 269 -10.60 16.85 -6.13
N ALA A 270 -9.62 16.00 -6.40
CA ALA A 270 -9.58 15.10 -7.55
C ALA A 270 -10.09 13.68 -7.21
N ALA A 271 -10.65 13.46 -6.01
CA ALA A 271 -11.05 12.15 -5.56
C ALA A 271 -12.47 11.77 -6.05
N GLU A 272 -12.56 10.53 -6.54
CA GLU A 272 -13.79 9.75 -6.61
C GLU A 272 -13.79 8.80 -5.41
N SER A 273 -14.96 8.55 -4.80
CA SER A 273 -15.05 7.60 -3.70
C SER A 273 -15.82 6.34 -4.08
N ARG A 274 -15.46 5.24 -3.45
CA ARG A 274 -16.19 3.99 -3.52
C ARG A 274 -16.17 3.29 -2.17
N THR A 275 -17.28 3.37 -1.45
CA THR A 275 -17.50 2.52 -0.27
C THR A 275 -17.91 1.14 -0.75
N VAL A 276 -17.24 0.10 -0.26
CA VAL A 276 -17.54 -1.30 -0.59
C VAL A 276 -18.45 -1.87 0.50
N PRO A 277 -19.72 -2.12 0.21
CA PRO A 277 -20.67 -2.63 1.20
C PRO A 277 -20.20 -3.97 1.77
N ASP A 278 -20.45 -4.19 3.04
CA ASP A 278 -20.12 -5.41 3.78
C ASP A 278 -18.62 -5.78 3.83
N ALA A 279 -17.74 -5.09 3.11
CA ALA A 279 -16.31 -5.36 3.11
C ALA A 279 -15.61 -4.83 4.38
N GLY A 280 -14.69 -5.63 4.89
CA GLY A 280 -13.74 -5.23 5.93
C GLY A 280 -12.42 -4.74 5.33
N HIS A 281 -11.36 -4.81 6.16
CA HIS A 281 -10.03 -4.31 5.79
C HIS A 281 -9.35 -5.11 4.68
N ILE A 282 -9.56 -6.43 4.67
CA ILE A 282 -8.97 -7.35 3.68
C ILE A 282 -9.90 -7.54 2.50
N THR A 283 -11.19 -7.76 2.76
CA THR A 283 -12.18 -8.05 1.73
C THR A 283 -12.47 -6.87 0.80
N VAL A 284 -12.10 -5.64 1.16
CA VAL A 284 -12.08 -4.50 0.23
C VAL A 284 -11.21 -4.78 -0.99
N LEU A 285 -10.16 -5.59 -0.85
CA LEU A 285 -9.24 -5.97 -1.93
C LEU A 285 -9.91 -6.85 -3.01
N ASP A 286 -11.03 -7.51 -2.71
CA ASP A 286 -11.83 -8.22 -3.72
C ASP A 286 -12.37 -7.26 -4.80
N SER A 287 -12.48 -5.97 -4.47
CA SER A 287 -12.84 -4.90 -5.42
C SER A 287 -11.63 -4.26 -6.14
N ALA A 288 -10.40 -4.69 -5.85
CA ALA A 288 -9.21 -4.16 -6.52
C ALA A 288 -9.19 -4.38 -8.05
N PRO A 289 -9.76 -5.46 -8.63
CA PRO A 289 -9.92 -5.58 -10.08
C PRO A 289 -10.71 -4.42 -10.72
N GLU A 290 -11.70 -3.86 -10.01
CA GLU A 290 -12.42 -2.66 -10.46
C GLU A 290 -11.53 -1.42 -10.41
N ALA A 291 -10.69 -1.28 -9.38
CA ALA A 291 -9.69 -0.22 -9.28
C ALA A 291 -8.68 -0.29 -10.42
N LEU A 292 -8.23 -1.49 -10.80
CA LEU A 292 -7.34 -1.69 -11.95
C LEU A 292 -8.01 -1.30 -13.27
N THR A 293 -9.30 -1.63 -13.45
CA THR A 293 -10.07 -1.20 -14.60
C THR A 293 -10.22 0.32 -14.65
N TRP A 294 -10.46 0.96 -13.48
CA TRP A 294 -10.51 2.40 -13.33
C TRP A 294 -9.18 3.07 -13.68
N LEU A 295 -8.04 2.52 -13.24
CA LEU A 295 -6.70 2.99 -13.62
C LEU A 295 -6.46 2.85 -15.12
N ALA A 296 -6.78 1.68 -15.70
CA ALA A 296 -6.57 1.42 -17.12
C ALA A 296 -7.33 2.38 -18.03
N ALA A 297 -8.53 2.81 -17.64
CA ALA A 297 -9.29 3.81 -18.37
C ALA A 297 -8.57 5.18 -18.43
N ARG A 298 -7.86 5.57 -17.36
CA ARG A 298 -7.11 6.84 -17.25
C ARG A 298 -5.74 6.79 -17.90
N VAL A 299 -5.17 5.61 -18.05
CA VAL A 299 -3.91 5.37 -18.76
C VAL A 299 -4.08 5.51 -20.27
N ARG A 300 -5.26 5.16 -20.77
CA ARG A 300 -5.58 5.16 -22.22
C ARG A 300 -6.13 6.49 -22.75
N GLY A 301 -6.51 7.40 -21.88
CA GLY A 301 -7.01 8.76 -22.21
C GLY A 301 -5.91 9.80 -22.14
#